data_32e665084f872d00730f2fbc470c5249
#
_entry.id   32e665084f872d00730f2fbc470c5249
#
_cell.length_a   1.000
_cell.length_b   1.000
_cell.length_c   1.000
_cell.angle_alpha   90.00
_cell.angle_beta   90.00
_cell.angle_gamma   90.00
#
_symmetry.space_group_name_H-M   'P 1'
#
loop_
_entity.id
_entity.type
_entity.pdbx_description
1 polymer ?
#
loop_
_entity_poly.entity_id
_entity_poly.type
_entity_poly.pdbx_seq_one_letter_code
_entity_poly.pdbx_strand_id
1 'polypeptide(L)'
;FDRSDMLLSDIALIKEDGSLLPLLTLDGEPLFAFFSKGKPWTFDAPDNIPKGHYRGISFKVGLDSAINYGDPSVWKVGHPLNPTVNSLHWGWQGGYVFMALEGFYKESGEAKPFLYHIATLENRMPVVVEGDLHLTGSRKLILNWNADRLFYGAHGIRPEEDGSFSHSTFDGGVANRISQNARLSFEWVALENKK
;
A
#
# COMPACT_ATOMS: atom_id res chain seq x y z
N PHE A 1 14.93 -6.74 3.96
CA PHE A 1 13.59 -6.82 4.58
C PHE A 1 13.23 -8.25 4.90
N ASP A 2 12.76 -8.52 6.11
CA ASP A 2 12.17 -9.80 6.50
C ASP A 2 10.64 -9.74 6.32
N ARG A 3 10.06 -8.59 6.62
CA ARG A 3 8.65 -8.29 6.42
C ARG A 3 8.47 -7.01 5.64
N SER A 4 7.55 -7.02 4.68
CA SER A 4 7.03 -5.83 4.03
C SER A 4 5.59 -6.08 3.65
N ASP A 5 4.70 -5.61 4.51
CA ASP A 5 3.25 -5.77 4.39
C ASP A 5 2.60 -4.41 4.21
N MET A 6 1.53 -4.32 3.42
CA MET A 6 0.75 -3.09 3.31
C MET A 6 -0.70 -3.34 2.93
N LEU A 7 -1.55 -2.43 3.36
CA LEU A 7 -2.97 -2.38 3.03
C LEU A 7 -3.23 -1.28 2.00
N LEU A 8 -3.96 -1.60 0.93
CA LEU A 8 -4.39 -0.62 -0.07
C LEU A 8 -5.89 -0.39 -0.02
N SER A 9 -6.27 0.85 -0.22
CA SER A 9 -7.66 1.31 -0.31
C SER A 9 -7.82 2.37 -1.41
N ASP A 10 -9.06 2.79 -1.66
CA ASP A 10 -9.39 3.82 -2.66
C ASP A 10 -8.76 3.54 -4.03
N ILE A 11 -8.76 2.27 -4.44
CA ILE A 11 -8.14 1.85 -5.70
C ILE A 11 -9.03 2.30 -6.84
N ALA A 12 -8.47 3.08 -7.78
CA ALA A 12 -9.20 3.66 -8.90
C ALA A 12 -8.32 3.75 -10.14
N LEU A 13 -8.93 3.63 -11.32
CA LEU A 13 -8.29 4.01 -12.58
C LEU A 13 -8.43 5.51 -12.82
N ILE A 14 -7.41 6.10 -13.44
CA ILE A 14 -7.39 7.51 -13.81
C ILE A 14 -7.80 7.61 -15.27
N LYS A 15 -8.93 8.25 -15.56
CA LYS A 15 -9.42 8.48 -16.92
C LYS A 15 -8.58 9.53 -17.63
N GLU A 16 -8.76 9.65 -18.95
CA GLU A 16 -8.05 10.64 -19.77
C GLU A 16 -8.32 12.07 -19.33
N ASP A 17 -9.52 12.37 -18.85
CA ASP A 17 -9.91 13.70 -18.32
C ASP A 17 -9.39 13.95 -16.90
N GLY A 18 -8.67 13.00 -16.30
CA GLY A 18 -8.16 13.05 -14.94
C GLY A 18 -9.16 12.65 -13.85
N SER A 19 -10.42 12.38 -14.20
CA SER A 19 -11.39 11.87 -13.23
C SER A 19 -11.07 10.44 -12.82
N LEU A 20 -11.48 10.05 -11.60
CA LEU A 20 -11.23 8.71 -11.07
C LEU A 20 -12.42 7.79 -11.35
N LEU A 21 -12.13 6.57 -11.74
CA LEU A 21 -13.07 5.46 -11.79
C LEU A 21 -12.73 4.50 -10.63
N PRO A 22 -13.46 4.54 -9.51
CA PRO A 22 -13.23 3.62 -8.39
C PRO A 22 -13.39 2.16 -8.83
N LEU A 23 -12.50 1.30 -8.35
CA LEU A 23 -12.62 -0.13 -8.52
C LEU A 23 -13.45 -0.70 -7.36
N LEU A 24 -14.55 -1.36 -7.73
CA LEU A 24 -15.48 -1.94 -6.77
C LEU A 24 -15.50 -3.46 -6.96
N THR A 25 -15.82 -4.18 -5.90
CA THR A 25 -16.14 -5.62 -5.98
C THR A 25 -17.38 -5.84 -6.86
N LEU A 26 -17.68 -7.09 -7.18
CA LEU A 26 -18.90 -7.42 -7.93
C LEU A 26 -20.20 -7.03 -7.19
N ASP A 27 -20.14 -6.96 -5.86
CA ASP A 27 -21.25 -6.53 -5.00
C ASP A 27 -21.32 -5.00 -4.83
N GLY A 28 -20.45 -4.25 -5.50
CA GLY A 28 -20.42 -2.78 -5.48
C GLY A 28 -19.67 -2.16 -4.28
N GLU A 29 -19.01 -2.98 -3.47
CA GLU A 29 -18.23 -2.51 -2.33
C GLU A 29 -16.83 -2.03 -2.76
N PRO A 30 -16.21 -1.09 -2.02
CA PRO A 30 -14.84 -0.66 -2.29
C PRO A 30 -13.86 -1.82 -2.32
N LEU A 31 -12.95 -1.79 -3.30
CA LEU A 31 -11.90 -2.81 -3.40
C LEU A 31 -10.75 -2.50 -2.45
N PHE A 32 -10.37 -3.49 -1.65
CA PHE A 32 -9.18 -3.45 -0.78
C PHE A 32 -8.18 -4.50 -1.23
N ALA A 33 -6.90 -4.24 -0.98
CA ALA A 33 -5.85 -5.22 -1.23
C ALA A 33 -4.87 -5.29 -0.04
N PHE A 34 -4.36 -6.48 0.20
CA PHE A 34 -3.29 -6.75 1.16
C PHE A 34 -2.11 -7.37 0.43
N PHE A 35 -0.96 -6.75 0.56
CA PHE A 35 0.30 -7.26 0.04
C PHE A 35 1.24 -7.64 1.15
N SER A 36 1.93 -8.76 0.95
CA SER A 36 2.93 -9.28 1.88
C SER A 36 4.13 -9.83 1.10
N LYS A 37 5.32 -9.67 1.66
CA LYS A 37 6.55 -10.22 1.09
C LYS A 37 6.41 -11.72 0.78
N GLY A 38 6.95 -12.13 -0.36
CA GLY A 38 6.97 -13.53 -0.78
C GLY A 38 5.67 -14.03 -1.41
N LYS A 39 4.63 -13.19 -1.49
CA LYS A 39 3.40 -13.47 -2.24
C LYS A 39 3.36 -12.63 -3.50
N PRO A 40 2.80 -13.13 -4.62
CA PRO A 40 2.57 -12.30 -5.80
C PRO A 40 1.72 -11.09 -5.42
N TRP A 41 2.14 -9.90 -5.84
CA TRP A 41 1.40 -8.66 -5.64
C TRP A 41 0.30 -8.54 -6.69
N THR A 42 -0.65 -9.44 -6.62
CA THR A 42 -1.79 -9.50 -7.50
C THR A 42 -3.08 -9.46 -6.70
N PHE A 43 -4.04 -8.76 -7.20
CA PHE A 43 -5.42 -8.85 -6.77
C PHE A 43 -6.32 -8.94 -8.00
N ASP A 44 -7.45 -9.60 -7.88
CA ASP A 44 -8.39 -9.70 -8.98
C ASP A 44 -9.15 -8.40 -9.13
N ALA A 45 -8.83 -7.66 -10.18
CA ALA A 45 -9.65 -6.52 -10.57
C ALA A 45 -11.02 -7.02 -11.07
N PRO A 46 -12.11 -6.32 -10.76
CA PRO A 46 -13.45 -6.71 -11.22
C PRO A 46 -13.52 -6.75 -12.74
N ASP A 47 -14.26 -7.71 -13.30
CA ASP A 47 -14.44 -7.86 -14.74
C ASP A 47 -15.37 -6.78 -15.36
N ASN A 48 -16.02 -5.97 -14.52
CA ASN A 48 -16.95 -4.92 -14.94
C ASN A 48 -16.29 -3.57 -15.24
N ILE A 49 -14.96 -3.51 -15.30
CA ILE A 49 -14.25 -2.29 -15.67
C ILE A 49 -14.54 -1.93 -17.13
N PRO A 50 -15.03 -0.72 -17.43
CA PRO A 50 -15.28 -0.30 -18.81
C PRO A 50 -14.03 -0.40 -19.69
N LYS A 51 -14.20 -0.88 -20.92
CA LYS A 51 -13.13 -0.82 -21.92
C LYS A 51 -12.82 0.63 -22.24
N GLY A 52 -11.56 0.94 -22.49
CA GLY A 52 -11.14 2.31 -22.80
C GLY A 52 -9.67 2.57 -22.49
N HIS A 53 -9.28 3.83 -22.67
CA HIS A 53 -7.99 4.34 -22.28
C HIS A 53 -8.04 4.94 -20.88
N TYR A 54 -6.99 4.67 -20.10
CA TYR A 54 -6.78 5.21 -18.78
C TYR A 54 -5.32 5.66 -18.66
N ARG A 55 -5.11 6.76 -17.95
CA ARG A 55 -3.79 7.38 -17.78
C ARG A 55 -2.99 6.80 -16.62
N GLY A 56 -3.53 5.82 -15.91
CA GLY A 56 -2.86 5.22 -14.78
C GLY A 56 -3.81 4.65 -13.74
N ILE A 57 -3.25 4.38 -12.57
CA ILE A 57 -3.96 3.91 -11.38
C ILE A 57 -3.64 4.81 -10.20
N SER A 58 -4.62 5.07 -9.36
CA SER A 58 -4.42 5.69 -8.06
C SER A 58 -4.92 4.77 -6.95
N PHE A 59 -4.30 4.87 -5.80
CA PHE A 59 -4.72 4.16 -4.59
C PHE A 59 -4.14 4.87 -3.36
N LYS A 60 -4.54 4.42 -2.18
CA LYS A 60 -3.91 4.84 -0.94
C LYS A 60 -3.33 3.66 -0.22
N VAL A 61 -2.11 3.79 0.30
CA VAL A 61 -1.61 2.89 1.31
C VAL A 61 -2.17 3.37 2.65
N GLY A 62 -2.99 2.52 3.27
CA GLY A 62 -3.75 2.84 4.48
C GLY A 62 -5.25 2.96 4.25
N LEU A 63 -5.97 3.22 5.33
CA LEU A 63 -7.42 3.20 5.40
C LEU A 63 -7.97 4.56 5.84
N ASP A 64 -9.23 4.84 5.50
CA ASP A 64 -9.92 6.01 6.04
C ASP A 64 -10.30 5.82 7.52
N SER A 65 -10.76 6.89 8.17
CA SER A 65 -11.07 6.89 9.60
C SER A 65 -12.18 5.91 9.97
N ALA A 66 -13.21 5.80 9.13
CA ALA A 66 -14.36 4.94 9.44
C ALA A 66 -13.98 3.45 9.45
N ILE A 67 -13.12 3.06 8.50
CA ILE A 67 -12.61 1.69 8.39
C ILE A 67 -11.52 1.45 9.43
N ASN A 68 -10.58 2.40 9.57
CA ASN A 68 -9.43 2.24 10.45
C ASN A 68 -9.81 2.00 11.91
N TYR A 69 -10.85 2.70 12.38
CA TYR A 69 -11.34 2.62 13.76
C TYR A 69 -12.66 1.89 13.89
N GLY A 70 -13.14 1.27 12.79
CA GLY A 70 -14.32 0.42 12.78
C GLY A 70 -14.10 -0.94 13.42
N ASP A 71 -15.17 -1.73 13.50
CA ASP A 71 -15.09 -3.10 14.01
C ASP A 71 -14.42 -4.04 12.99
N PRO A 72 -13.22 -4.56 13.26
CA PRO A 72 -12.54 -5.45 12.31
C PRO A 72 -13.23 -6.82 12.18
N SER A 73 -14.10 -7.19 13.08
CA SER A 73 -14.81 -8.47 13.04
C SER A 73 -15.87 -8.56 11.93
N VAL A 74 -16.28 -7.44 11.35
CA VAL A 74 -17.19 -7.40 10.20
C VAL A 74 -16.61 -8.01 8.94
N TRP A 75 -15.29 -8.07 8.84
CA TRP A 75 -14.60 -8.60 7.68
C TRP A 75 -14.58 -10.13 7.69
N LYS A 76 -15.11 -10.73 6.65
CA LYS A 76 -15.14 -12.20 6.48
C LYS A 76 -13.73 -12.78 6.41
N VAL A 77 -13.60 -14.05 6.77
CA VAL A 77 -12.35 -14.81 6.58
C VAL A 77 -11.93 -14.76 5.11
N GLY A 78 -10.66 -14.44 4.86
CA GLY A 78 -10.10 -14.25 3.52
C GLY A 78 -10.17 -12.80 3.01
N HIS A 79 -10.95 -11.91 3.63
CA HIS A 79 -10.97 -10.50 3.24
C HIS A 79 -9.62 -9.81 3.60
N PRO A 80 -9.07 -8.93 2.75
CA PRO A 80 -7.79 -8.24 3.00
C PRO A 80 -7.72 -7.51 4.35
N LEU A 81 -8.84 -6.98 4.84
CA LEU A 81 -8.92 -6.27 6.11
C LEU A 81 -9.20 -7.17 7.32
N ASN A 82 -9.40 -8.49 7.12
CA ASN A 82 -9.56 -9.38 8.25
C ASN A 82 -8.22 -9.55 9.00
N PRO A 83 -8.13 -9.26 10.31
CA PRO A 83 -6.88 -9.33 11.07
C PRO A 83 -6.19 -10.71 11.04
N THR A 84 -6.96 -11.78 10.85
CA THR A 84 -6.38 -13.14 10.73
C THR A 84 -5.64 -13.36 9.41
N VAL A 85 -5.89 -12.51 8.41
CA VAL A 85 -5.23 -12.55 7.10
C VAL A 85 -3.98 -11.69 7.08
N ASN A 86 -4.06 -10.48 7.65
CA ASN A 86 -3.03 -9.45 7.50
C ASN A 86 -2.14 -9.26 8.73
N SER A 87 -2.63 -9.59 9.94
CA SER A 87 -1.90 -9.34 11.21
C SER A 87 -1.45 -7.87 11.39
N LEU A 88 -2.24 -6.93 10.84
CA LEU A 88 -1.94 -5.50 10.82
C LEU A 88 -2.94 -4.68 11.65
N HIS A 89 -3.57 -5.26 12.68
CA HIS A 89 -4.52 -4.55 13.52
C HIS A 89 -4.08 -4.53 14.97
N TRP A 90 -3.96 -3.32 15.55
CA TRP A 90 -3.50 -3.13 16.94
C TRP A 90 -4.62 -3.09 17.99
N GLY A 91 -5.80 -3.57 17.64
CA GLY A 91 -6.98 -3.48 18.52
C GLY A 91 -7.75 -2.17 18.34
N TRP A 92 -8.83 -2.03 19.11
CA TRP A 92 -9.86 -1.00 18.93
C TRP A 92 -9.34 0.46 19.00
N GLN A 93 -8.31 0.72 19.77
CA GLN A 93 -7.76 2.07 19.92
C GLN A 93 -6.66 2.39 18.91
N GLY A 94 -5.91 1.38 18.47
CA GLY A 94 -4.77 1.55 17.58
C GLY A 94 -5.13 1.56 16.11
N GLY A 95 -6.23 0.92 15.74
CA GLY A 95 -6.62 0.74 14.35
C GLY A 95 -5.65 -0.17 13.58
N TYR A 96 -5.59 0.03 12.27
CA TYR A 96 -4.73 -0.75 11.38
C TYR A 96 -3.33 -0.13 11.21
N VAL A 97 -2.34 -0.99 11.10
CA VAL A 97 -1.02 -0.66 10.53
C VAL A 97 -1.16 -0.62 9.01
N PHE A 98 -0.83 0.50 8.40
CA PHE A 98 -0.97 0.71 6.96
C PHE A 98 0.16 0.06 6.18
N MET A 99 1.37 0.10 6.76
CA MET A 99 2.56 -0.55 6.23
C MET A 99 3.43 -1.03 7.38
N ALA A 100 3.85 -2.30 7.34
CA ALA A 100 4.83 -2.88 8.26
C ALA A 100 6.11 -3.22 7.51
N LEU A 101 7.21 -2.63 7.93
CA LEU A 101 8.55 -2.84 7.37
C LEU A 101 9.47 -3.32 8.48
N GLU A 102 9.99 -4.53 8.34
CA GLU A 102 10.88 -5.13 9.33
C GLU A 102 12.07 -5.77 8.61
N GLY A 103 13.22 -5.75 9.25
CA GLY A 103 14.44 -6.33 8.68
C GLY A 103 15.68 -5.90 9.42
N PHE A 104 16.82 -5.95 8.73
CA PHE A 104 18.11 -5.60 9.27
C PHE A 104 18.82 -4.57 8.40
N TYR A 105 19.55 -3.69 9.03
CA TYR A 105 20.54 -2.80 8.42
C TYR A 105 21.94 -3.14 8.95
N LYS A 106 22.97 -2.71 8.25
CA LYS A 106 24.38 -2.93 8.68
C LYS A 106 24.92 -1.65 9.28
N GLU A 107 25.41 -1.73 10.50
CA GLU A 107 26.14 -0.68 11.15
C GLU A 107 27.50 -1.21 11.62
N SER A 108 28.59 -0.62 11.16
CA SER A 108 29.96 -1.05 11.48
C SER A 108 30.24 -2.55 11.21
N GLY A 109 29.55 -3.14 10.22
CA GLY A 109 29.67 -4.55 9.85
C GLY A 109 28.71 -5.48 10.60
N GLU A 110 28.04 -5.03 11.64
CA GLU A 110 27.05 -5.80 12.39
C GLU A 110 25.63 -5.61 11.84
N ALA A 111 24.84 -6.66 11.83
CA ALA A 111 23.43 -6.61 11.46
C ALA A 111 22.59 -6.18 12.66
N LYS A 112 21.88 -5.05 12.55
CA LYS A 112 20.98 -4.53 13.57
C LYS A 112 19.55 -4.51 13.06
N PRO A 113 18.54 -4.85 13.87
CA PRO A 113 17.15 -4.86 13.42
C PRO A 113 16.59 -3.44 13.27
N PHE A 114 15.67 -3.30 12.32
CA PHE A 114 14.75 -2.18 12.27
C PHE A 114 13.30 -2.68 12.18
N LEU A 115 12.39 -1.88 12.71
CA LEU A 115 10.96 -2.15 12.73
C LEU A 115 10.20 -0.83 12.58
N TYR A 116 9.56 -0.64 11.42
CA TYR A 116 8.76 0.54 11.14
C TYR A 116 7.32 0.13 10.85
N HIS A 117 6.43 0.44 11.77
CA HIS A 117 5.00 0.29 11.61
C HIS A 117 4.38 1.66 11.35
N ILE A 118 3.93 1.85 10.12
CA ILE A 118 3.31 3.08 9.66
C ILE A 118 1.81 2.93 9.84
N ALA A 119 1.23 3.75 10.69
CA ALA A 119 -0.20 3.77 10.98
C ALA A 119 -0.66 5.22 11.11
N THR A 120 -1.87 5.47 11.59
CA THR A 120 -2.52 6.76 11.78
C THR A 120 -2.90 7.48 10.50
N LEU A 121 -3.98 8.25 10.54
CA LEU A 121 -4.55 8.88 9.34
C LEU A 121 -3.60 9.88 8.67
N GLU A 122 -2.73 10.52 9.42
CA GLU A 122 -1.74 11.48 8.95
C GLU A 122 -0.70 10.82 8.04
N ASN A 123 -0.45 9.54 8.26
CA ASN A 123 0.49 8.74 7.48
C ASN A 123 -0.17 7.97 6.34
N ARG A 124 -1.46 8.20 6.07
CA ARG A 124 -2.14 7.63 4.91
C ARG A 124 -1.55 8.19 3.62
N MET A 125 -1.06 7.32 2.76
CA MET A 125 -0.22 7.65 1.61
C MET A 125 -1.00 7.60 0.30
N PRO A 126 -1.34 8.74 -0.34
CA PRO A 126 -1.86 8.71 -1.70
C PRO A 126 -0.74 8.37 -2.68
N VAL A 127 -1.02 7.42 -3.56
CA VAL A 127 -0.12 6.97 -4.64
C VAL A 127 -0.82 7.17 -5.98
N VAL A 128 -0.10 7.74 -6.93
CA VAL A 128 -0.50 7.85 -8.33
C VAL A 128 0.59 7.21 -9.17
N VAL A 129 0.22 6.26 -9.99
CA VAL A 129 1.13 5.61 -10.94
C VAL A 129 0.59 5.87 -12.34
N GLU A 130 1.24 6.79 -13.04
CA GLU A 130 0.89 7.11 -14.42
C GLU A 130 1.35 5.99 -15.37
N GLY A 131 0.54 5.70 -16.38
CA GLY A 131 0.82 4.68 -17.38
C GLY A 131 -0.26 4.65 -18.45
N ASP A 132 0.08 4.21 -19.64
CA ASP A 132 -0.86 4.06 -20.73
C ASP A 132 -1.57 2.70 -20.63
N LEU A 133 -2.83 2.74 -20.16
CA LEU A 133 -3.64 1.55 -19.96
C LEU A 133 -4.75 1.49 -21.03
N HIS A 134 -4.53 0.71 -22.06
CA HIS A 134 -5.58 0.42 -23.01
C HIS A 134 -6.32 -0.88 -22.65
N LEU A 135 -7.43 -0.76 -21.93
CA LEU A 135 -8.24 -1.89 -21.50
C LEU A 135 -9.18 -2.33 -22.63
N THR A 136 -8.90 -3.47 -23.25
CA THR A 136 -9.73 -4.09 -24.31
C THR A 136 -10.41 -5.38 -23.86
N GLY A 137 -10.18 -5.80 -22.62
CA GLY A 137 -10.68 -7.05 -22.02
C GLY A 137 -10.01 -7.28 -20.67
N SER A 138 -10.12 -8.47 -20.13
CA SER A 138 -9.45 -8.83 -18.86
C SER A 138 -7.95 -8.65 -18.98
N ARG A 139 -7.38 -7.80 -18.15
CA ARG A 139 -5.96 -7.44 -18.14
C ARG A 139 -5.38 -7.63 -16.74
N LYS A 140 -4.08 -7.91 -16.72
CA LYS A 140 -3.27 -7.90 -15.51
C LYS A 140 -2.40 -6.66 -15.50
N LEU A 141 -2.63 -5.79 -14.55
CA LEU A 141 -1.79 -4.63 -14.28
C LEU A 141 -0.59 -5.07 -13.47
N ILE A 142 0.61 -4.72 -13.93
CA ILE A 142 1.86 -5.02 -13.24
C ILE A 142 2.49 -3.70 -12.79
N LEU A 143 2.62 -3.55 -11.47
CA LEU A 143 3.36 -2.48 -10.84
C LEU A 143 4.64 -3.04 -10.23
N ASN A 144 5.71 -2.28 -10.32
CA ASN A 144 6.91 -2.50 -9.53
C ASN A 144 6.84 -1.66 -8.27
N TRP A 145 7.19 -2.25 -7.14
CA TRP A 145 7.40 -1.54 -5.89
C TRP A 145 8.88 -1.56 -5.54
N ASN A 146 9.50 -0.39 -5.58
CA ASN A 146 10.90 -0.20 -5.24
C ASN A 146 11.02 0.18 -3.77
N ALA A 147 11.29 -0.82 -2.93
CA ALA A 147 11.40 -0.65 -1.48
C ALA A 147 12.58 0.26 -1.07
N ASP A 148 13.64 0.34 -1.87
CA ASP A 148 14.79 1.21 -1.58
C ASP A 148 14.38 2.67 -1.54
N ARG A 149 13.39 3.08 -2.34
CA ARG A 149 12.88 4.45 -2.33
C ARG A 149 12.24 4.85 -1.01
N LEU A 150 11.85 3.91 -0.17
CA LEU A 150 11.37 4.21 1.18
C LEU A 150 12.46 4.82 2.06
N PHE A 151 13.73 4.44 1.82
CA PHE A 151 14.90 4.91 2.58
C PHE A 151 15.68 6.00 1.86
N TYR A 152 15.75 5.94 0.53
CA TYR A 152 16.56 6.82 -0.32
C TYR A 152 15.71 7.71 -1.24
N GLY A 153 14.43 7.98 -0.88
CA GLY A 153 13.53 8.85 -1.61
C GLY A 153 13.80 10.34 -1.39
N ALA A 154 12.76 11.15 -1.37
CA ALA A 154 12.84 12.58 -1.10
C ALA A 154 13.43 12.91 0.29
N HIS A 155 13.24 11.99 1.24
CA HIS A 155 13.76 12.07 2.60
C HIS A 155 14.70 10.89 2.82
N GLY A 156 16.00 11.15 3.01
CA GLY A 156 16.95 10.12 3.43
C GLY A 156 16.57 9.59 4.81
N ILE A 157 16.57 8.27 4.98
CA ILE A 157 16.30 7.62 6.26
C ILE A 157 17.44 6.66 6.54
N ARG A 158 18.06 6.87 7.70
CA ARG A 158 19.16 6.03 8.20
C ARG A 158 18.78 5.51 9.57
N PRO A 159 18.51 4.21 9.73
CA PRO A 159 18.09 3.65 11.02
C PRO A 159 19.05 3.96 12.17
N GLU A 160 20.35 4.07 11.90
CA GLU A 160 21.39 4.40 12.87
C GLU A 160 21.31 5.84 13.40
N GLU A 161 20.80 6.78 12.58
CA GLU A 161 20.72 8.21 12.91
C GLU A 161 19.29 8.60 13.34
N ASP A 162 18.29 8.05 12.64
CA ASP A 162 16.88 8.43 12.76
C ASP A 162 16.09 7.56 13.74
N GLY A 163 16.72 6.50 14.25
CA GLY A 163 16.10 5.47 15.06
C GLY A 163 15.59 4.29 14.24
N SER A 164 15.82 3.09 14.76
CA SER A 164 15.48 1.83 14.09
C SER A 164 14.07 1.32 14.39
N PHE A 165 13.30 2.03 15.21
CA PHE A 165 11.93 1.64 15.57
C PHE A 165 10.97 2.82 15.43
N SER A 166 9.77 2.56 14.89
CA SER A 166 8.68 3.53 14.87
C SER A 166 7.33 2.82 14.93
N HIS A 167 6.44 3.37 15.76
CA HIS A 167 5.02 3.01 15.84
C HIS A 167 4.15 4.23 15.51
N SER A 168 4.52 4.97 14.47
CA SER A 168 3.78 6.14 13.97
C SER A 168 3.59 7.25 14.99
N THR A 169 4.65 7.96 15.27
CA THR A 169 4.60 9.21 16.01
C THR A 169 4.28 10.40 15.10
N PHE A 170 3.61 11.42 15.65
CA PHE A 170 2.99 12.50 14.90
C PHE A 170 3.95 13.52 14.25
N ASP A 171 5.10 13.74 14.73
CA ASP A 171 5.86 14.98 14.54
C ASP A 171 7.07 14.87 13.63
N GLY A 172 6.84 14.54 12.36
CA GLY A 172 7.89 14.48 11.34
C GLY A 172 8.91 13.36 11.58
N GLY A 173 8.55 12.38 12.38
CA GLY A 173 9.36 11.19 12.65
C GLY A 173 9.57 10.30 11.42
N VAL A 174 10.28 9.21 11.60
CA VAL A 174 10.62 8.24 10.53
C VAL A 174 9.36 7.76 9.78
N ALA A 175 8.26 7.49 10.49
CA ALA A 175 7.00 7.05 9.88
C ALA A 175 6.47 8.05 8.85
N ASN A 176 6.47 9.34 9.16
CA ASN A 176 6.00 10.38 8.24
C ASN A 176 6.90 10.50 7.01
N ARG A 177 8.23 10.46 7.19
CA ARG A 177 9.19 10.49 6.07
C ARG A 177 9.07 9.27 5.17
N ILE A 178 8.88 8.07 5.74
CA ILE A 178 8.59 6.85 4.97
C ILE A 178 7.29 7.01 4.18
N SER A 179 6.24 7.56 4.78
CA SER A 179 4.97 7.83 4.09
C SER A 179 5.14 8.75 2.89
N GLN A 180 5.93 9.79 3.02
CA GLN A 180 6.19 10.72 1.91
C GLN A 180 7.01 10.05 0.80
N ASN A 181 8.02 9.25 1.16
CA ASN A 181 8.82 8.49 0.20
C ASN A 181 8.02 7.41 -0.53
N ALA A 182 7.06 6.77 0.17
CA ALA A 182 6.24 5.70 -0.39
C ALA A 182 5.42 6.13 -1.61
N ARG A 183 5.03 7.41 -1.72
CA ARG A 183 4.32 7.97 -2.88
C ARG A 183 5.07 7.77 -4.19
N LEU A 184 6.40 7.72 -4.14
CA LEU A 184 7.30 7.61 -5.29
C LEU A 184 7.90 6.22 -5.45
N SER A 185 7.49 5.26 -4.61
CA SER A 185 8.06 3.92 -4.61
C SER A 185 7.41 2.95 -5.60
N PHE A 186 6.28 3.33 -6.19
CA PHE A 186 5.56 2.51 -7.16
C PHE A 186 5.81 3.00 -8.58
N GLU A 187 5.99 2.06 -9.50
CA GLU A 187 6.24 2.34 -10.92
C GLU A 187 5.36 1.44 -11.80
N TRP A 188 4.92 2.00 -12.91
CA TRP A 188 4.28 1.26 -13.96
C TRP A 188 5.27 0.32 -14.64
N VAL A 189 4.87 -0.92 -14.89
CA VAL A 189 5.68 -1.89 -15.63
C VAL A 189 5.00 -2.33 -16.91
N ALA A 190 3.82 -2.92 -16.82
CA ALA A 190 3.15 -3.49 -17.97
C ALA A 190 1.65 -3.70 -17.77
N LEU A 191 0.95 -3.85 -18.90
CA LEU A 191 -0.40 -4.35 -18.99
C LEU A 191 -0.38 -5.65 -19.79
N GLU A 192 -0.65 -6.77 -19.17
CA GLU A 192 -0.64 -8.08 -19.80
C GLU A 192 -2.05 -8.65 -19.99
N ASN A 193 -2.22 -9.53 -20.96
CA ASN A 193 -3.45 -10.31 -21.06
C ASN A 193 -3.56 -11.26 -19.86
N LYS A 194 -4.73 -11.28 -19.21
CA LYS A 194 -5.04 -12.32 -18.23
C LYS A 194 -5.15 -13.65 -18.99
N LYS A 195 -4.30 -14.63 -18.65
CA LYS A 195 -4.32 -15.99 -19.21
C LYS A 195 -5.49 -16.75 -18.63
#